data_5ad0b57726e9bfee37ed1819d62ff7a8
#
_entry.id   5ad0b57726e9bfee37ed1819d62ff7a8
#
_cell.length_a   1.000
_cell.length_b   1.000
_cell.length_c   1.000
_cell.angle_alpha   90.00
_cell.angle_beta   90.00
_cell.angle_gamma   90.00
#
_symmetry.space_group_name_H-M   'P 1'
#
loop_
_entity.id
_entity.type
_entity.pdbx_description
1 polymer ?
#
loop_
_entity_poly.entity_id
_entity_poly.type
_entity_poly.pdbx_seq_one_letter_code
_entity_poly.pdbx_strand_id
1 'polypeptide(L)'
;PSPAHALPPAHAPTQAALDRIVEQGTPGVIAQVREGHRAWHGRAGVRDLTTGQPRGSDERFRIASLTKTFTSVVLLKLEAEGRLSLDDSVEKWLPGMVRGKGYRPKAITVRHLLNHTSGIFDYNMDEGFRAKYAGDEFDKNRYRRWKPARLVDIALAHPPNFQPEQGSRPGAPGKWDYSDTNYILAGMIIERATGDTYKKAVDRLVIHPLGLRGTSVPGHSPKLPRPHATHYSTLFEDPPHAKVRDVTEFSPTVAFAAGQLISTTADVNTFMAELLGGRLLQPAQQRSLLAAVPVDGDKGHGGPEDVYGLGIRHFKLKEGCWAWGHGGMIPGSASRTVASADGRHVLTMNRNGDWGEQKGEDAVVEAELCGS
;
A
#
# COMPACT_ATOMS: atom_id res chain seq x y z
N PRO A 1 13.70 -23.84 -45.57
CA PRO A 1 14.12 -23.28 -44.29
C PRO A 1 12.93 -22.61 -43.67
N SER A 2 12.39 -23.20 -42.61
CA SER A 2 11.33 -22.58 -41.79
C SER A 2 11.85 -21.29 -41.17
N PRO A 3 11.08 -20.19 -41.13
CA PRO A 3 11.51 -19.01 -40.46
C PRO A 3 11.75 -19.35 -38.97
N ALA A 4 12.95 -19.06 -38.49
CA ALA A 4 13.27 -19.14 -37.09
C ALA A 4 12.27 -18.24 -36.35
N HIS A 5 11.39 -18.82 -35.55
CA HIS A 5 10.54 -18.07 -34.64
C HIS A 5 11.48 -17.39 -33.65
N ALA A 6 11.66 -16.08 -33.80
CA ALA A 6 12.32 -15.28 -32.77
C ALA A 6 11.55 -15.49 -31.48
N LEU A 7 12.25 -15.87 -30.42
CA LEU A 7 11.65 -15.93 -29.08
C LEU A 7 11.02 -14.56 -28.78
N PRO A 8 9.80 -14.51 -28.24
CA PRO A 8 9.20 -13.24 -27.87
C PRO A 8 10.11 -12.50 -26.87
N PRO A 9 10.13 -11.14 -26.88
CA PRO A 9 10.87 -10.37 -25.90
C PRO A 9 10.56 -10.84 -24.48
N ALA A 10 11.55 -10.85 -23.60
CA ALA A 10 11.43 -11.39 -22.23
C ALA A 10 10.18 -10.94 -21.46
N HIS A 11 9.69 -9.70 -21.70
CA HIS A 11 8.51 -9.14 -21.03
C HIS A 11 7.26 -9.09 -21.93
N ALA A 12 7.21 -9.82 -23.04
CA ALA A 12 6.03 -9.82 -23.92
C ALA A 12 4.76 -10.36 -23.25
N PRO A 13 4.80 -11.44 -22.45
CA PRO A 13 3.62 -11.88 -21.69
C PRO A 13 3.13 -10.84 -20.70
N THR A 14 4.05 -10.15 -20.02
CA THR A 14 3.74 -9.07 -19.07
C THR A 14 3.07 -7.88 -19.78
N GLN A 15 3.61 -7.46 -20.95
CA GLN A 15 2.98 -6.40 -21.75
C GLN A 15 1.57 -6.81 -22.21
N ALA A 16 1.39 -8.05 -22.70
CA ALA A 16 0.07 -8.54 -23.08
C ALA A 16 -0.93 -8.57 -21.92
N ALA A 17 -0.45 -8.81 -20.69
CA ALA A 17 -1.30 -8.73 -19.50
C ALA A 17 -1.68 -7.28 -19.15
N LEU A 18 -0.77 -6.31 -19.34
CA LEU A 18 -1.08 -4.88 -19.19
C LEU A 18 -2.13 -4.41 -20.22
N ASP A 19 -2.01 -4.85 -21.48
CA ASP A 19 -2.95 -4.51 -22.54
C ASP A 19 -4.36 -5.00 -22.18
N ARG A 20 -4.48 -6.23 -21.65
CA ARG A 20 -5.77 -6.78 -21.19
C ARG A 20 -6.43 -5.97 -20.06
N ILE A 21 -5.66 -5.38 -19.15
CA ILE A 21 -6.20 -4.49 -18.11
C ILE A 21 -6.95 -3.31 -18.73
N VAL A 22 -6.41 -2.73 -19.80
CA VAL A 22 -7.04 -1.62 -20.51
C VAL A 22 -8.26 -2.09 -21.31
N GLU A 23 -8.19 -3.25 -21.98
CA GLU A 23 -9.32 -3.88 -22.67
C GLU A 23 -10.51 -4.14 -21.71
N GLN A 24 -10.24 -4.37 -20.44
CA GLN A 24 -11.26 -4.54 -19.39
C GLN A 24 -11.81 -3.21 -18.83
N GLY A 25 -11.42 -2.07 -19.41
CA GLY A 25 -12.01 -0.77 -19.13
C GLY A 25 -11.23 0.15 -18.21
N THR A 26 -10.02 -0.24 -17.75
CA THR A 26 -9.12 0.69 -17.05
C THR A 26 -8.60 1.74 -18.03
N PRO A 27 -8.59 3.05 -17.69
CA PRO A 27 -8.09 4.10 -18.58
C PRO A 27 -6.66 3.88 -19.04
N GLY A 28 -5.78 3.50 -18.12
CA GLY A 28 -4.39 3.20 -18.43
C GLY A 28 -3.64 2.57 -17.27
N VAL A 29 -2.56 1.91 -17.62
CA VAL A 29 -1.65 1.25 -16.67
C VAL A 29 -0.21 1.51 -17.06
N ILE A 30 0.65 1.65 -16.06
CA ILE A 30 2.11 1.64 -16.21
C ILE A 30 2.70 0.57 -15.31
N ALA A 31 3.80 -0.02 -15.75
CA ALA A 31 4.59 -0.95 -14.95
C ALA A 31 6.08 -0.71 -15.18
N GLN A 32 6.88 -0.97 -14.16
CA GLN A 32 8.32 -1.11 -14.29
C GLN A 32 8.75 -2.41 -13.65
N VAL A 33 9.51 -3.18 -14.41
CA VAL A 33 10.25 -4.34 -13.91
C VAL A 33 11.70 -3.92 -13.70
N ARG A 34 12.26 -4.31 -12.56
CA ARG A 34 13.68 -4.20 -12.26
C ARG A 34 14.27 -5.58 -12.05
N GLU A 35 15.29 -5.94 -12.83
CA GLU A 35 16.08 -7.15 -12.67
C GLU A 35 17.54 -6.75 -12.42
N GLY A 36 17.96 -6.78 -11.16
CA GLY A 36 19.26 -6.27 -10.75
C GLY A 36 19.44 -4.79 -11.13
N HIS A 37 20.25 -4.52 -12.14
CA HIS A 37 20.50 -3.16 -12.65
C HIS A 37 19.74 -2.82 -13.95
N ARG A 38 19.02 -3.77 -14.52
CA ARG A 38 18.20 -3.56 -15.70
C ARG A 38 16.80 -3.12 -15.32
N ALA A 39 16.19 -2.28 -16.16
CA ALA A 39 14.81 -1.87 -15.99
C ALA A 39 14.08 -1.99 -17.35
N TRP A 40 12.88 -2.55 -17.29
CA TRP A 40 11.93 -2.55 -18.38
C TRP A 40 10.70 -1.72 -17.99
N HIS A 41 10.11 -1.03 -18.96
CA HIS A 41 8.93 -0.22 -18.76
C HIS A 41 7.80 -0.69 -19.67
N GLY A 42 6.69 -1.15 -19.06
CA GLY A 42 5.46 -1.47 -19.75
C GLY A 42 4.42 -0.38 -19.54
N ARG A 43 3.56 -0.20 -20.52
CA ARG A 43 2.42 0.72 -20.46
C ARG A 43 1.33 0.30 -21.41
N ALA A 44 0.09 0.58 -21.04
CA ALA A 44 -1.07 0.47 -21.92
C ALA A 44 -2.08 1.59 -21.61
N GLY A 45 -2.92 1.92 -22.58
CA GLY A 45 -3.95 2.93 -22.44
C GLY A 45 -3.43 4.36 -22.31
N VAL A 46 -4.25 5.22 -21.70
CA VAL A 46 -4.07 6.66 -21.71
C VAL A 46 -3.91 7.25 -20.31
N ARG A 47 -3.15 8.34 -20.24
CA ARG A 47 -3.02 9.14 -19.03
C ARG A 47 -4.20 10.08 -18.79
N ASP A 48 -4.94 10.38 -19.83
CA ASP A 48 -6.06 11.31 -19.80
C ASP A 48 -7.10 10.92 -20.86
N LEU A 49 -8.34 10.65 -20.41
CA LEU A 49 -9.44 10.21 -21.26
C LEU A 49 -9.92 11.29 -22.24
N THR A 50 -9.68 12.57 -21.92
CA THR A 50 -10.10 13.69 -22.75
C THR A 50 -9.14 13.91 -23.92
N THR A 51 -7.84 13.81 -23.65
CA THR A 51 -6.79 14.11 -24.65
C THR A 51 -6.31 12.87 -25.40
N GLY A 52 -6.55 11.67 -24.86
CA GLY A 52 -6.05 10.41 -25.42
C GLY A 52 -4.51 10.26 -25.33
N GLN A 53 -3.82 11.10 -24.58
CA GLN A 53 -2.36 11.00 -24.42
C GLN A 53 -1.98 9.70 -23.73
N PRO A 54 -0.94 8.98 -24.22
CA PRO A 54 -0.50 7.73 -23.61
C PRO A 54 0.10 7.96 -22.22
N ARG A 55 0.08 6.90 -21.39
CA ARG A 55 0.75 6.88 -20.07
C ARG A 55 2.27 7.11 -20.23
N GLY A 56 2.86 7.83 -19.29
CA GLY A 56 4.30 8.06 -19.19
C GLY A 56 4.95 7.14 -18.14
N SER A 57 6.23 6.75 -18.38
CA SER A 57 6.94 5.83 -17.49
C SER A 57 7.41 6.45 -16.16
N ASP A 58 7.47 7.78 -16.08
CA ASP A 58 7.97 8.57 -14.94
C ASP A 58 6.87 9.27 -14.14
N GLU A 59 5.61 8.90 -14.41
CA GLU A 59 4.46 9.48 -13.74
C GLU A 59 4.45 9.20 -12.24
N ARG A 60 4.11 10.24 -11.48
CA ARG A 60 3.86 10.16 -10.05
C ARG A 60 2.41 9.78 -9.81
N PHE A 61 2.18 8.94 -8.81
CA PHE A 61 0.85 8.48 -8.41
C PHE A 61 0.78 8.29 -6.89
N ARG A 62 -0.42 8.29 -6.35
CA ARG A 62 -0.67 7.93 -4.96
C ARG A 62 -0.48 6.43 -4.80
N ILE A 63 0.47 6.03 -3.95
CA ILE A 63 0.78 4.61 -3.75
C ILE A 63 -0.16 3.92 -2.75
N ALA A 64 -1.07 4.68 -2.15
CA ALA A 64 -2.06 4.17 -1.21
C ALA A 64 -1.40 3.29 -0.13
N SER A 65 -1.94 2.10 0.14
CA SER A 65 -1.47 1.21 1.22
C SER A 65 -0.04 0.71 1.09
N LEU A 66 0.63 0.86 -0.06
CA LEU A 66 2.09 0.66 -0.12
C LEU A 66 2.83 1.58 0.87
N THR A 67 2.23 2.70 1.25
CA THR A 67 2.70 3.59 2.32
C THR A 67 3.00 2.84 3.61
N LYS A 68 2.24 1.77 3.91
CA LYS A 68 2.40 0.99 5.14
C LYS A 68 3.78 0.36 5.25
N THR A 69 4.33 -0.12 4.13
CA THR A 69 5.70 -0.69 4.12
C THR A 69 6.73 0.40 4.50
N PHE A 70 6.57 1.62 3.97
CA PHE A 70 7.44 2.76 4.34
C PHE A 70 7.29 3.11 5.82
N THR A 71 6.07 3.17 6.34
CA THR A 71 5.77 3.45 7.76
C THR A 71 6.41 2.40 8.67
N SER A 72 6.30 1.13 8.33
CA SER A 72 6.92 0.03 9.07
C SER A 72 8.44 0.12 9.08
N VAL A 73 9.06 0.44 7.94
CA VAL A 73 10.52 0.63 7.85
C VAL A 73 10.98 1.77 8.76
N VAL A 74 10.22 2.86 8.85
CA VAL A 74 10.55 3.97 9.79
C VAL A 74 10.54 3.48 11.24
N LEU A 75 9.50 2.74 11.66
CA LEU A 75 9.42 2.20 13.03
C LEU A 75 10.53 1.18 13.32
N LEU A 76 10.84 0.31 12.36
CA LEU A 76 11.94 -0.66 12.49
C LEU A 76 13.31 0.03 12.60
N LYS A 77 13.53 1.13 11.87
CA LYS A 77 14.76 1.92 12.04
C LYS A 77 14.82 2.60 13.41
N LEU A 78 13.72 3.14 13.90
CA LEU A 78 13.64 3.72 15.24
C LEU A 78 13.87 2.67 16.33
N GLU A 79 13.41 1.43 16.14
CA GLU A 79 13.72 0.31 17.02
C GLU A 79 15.22 -0.02 17.02
N ALA A 80 15.84 -0.08 15.84
CA ALA A 80 17.28 -0.31 15.71
C ALA A 80 18.12 0.79 16.37
N GLU A 81 17.60 2.04 16.42
CA GLU A 81 18.19 3.17 17.14
C GLU A 81 17.91 3.14 18.66
N GLY A 82 17.18 2.14 19.17
CA GLY A 82 16.80 2.03 20.58
C GLY A 82 15.78 3.09 21.05
N ARG A 83 15.10 3.74 20.13
CA ARG A 83 14.12 4.82 20.43
C ARG A 83 12.74 4.31 20.79
N LEU A 84 12.41 3.11 20.39
CA LEU A 84 11.18 2.38 20.74
C LEU A 84 11.44 0.88 20.69
N SER A 85 10.48 0.10 21.18
CA SER A 85 10.41 -1.35 20.93
C SER A 85 9.11 -1.68 20.21
N LEU A 86 9.14 -2.65 19.29
CA LEU A 86 7.91 -3.18 18.67
C LEU A 86 6.97 -3.79 19.71
N ASP A 87 7.46 -4.20 20.86
CA ASP A 87 6.68 -4.78 21.93
C ASP A 87 6.17 -3.72 22.95
N ASP A 88 6.50 -2.45 22.75
CA ASP A 88 5.90 -1.35 23.49
C ASP A 88 4.41 -1.27 23.24
N SER A 89 3.64 -1.02 24.30
CA SER A 89 2.19 -0.83 24.17
C SER A 89 1.85 0.51 23.50
N VAL A 90 0.70 0.54 22.82
CA VAL A 90 0.16 1.79 22.28
C VAL A 90 -0.09 2.80 23.39
N GLU A 91 -0.53 2.37 24.58
CA GLU A 91 -0.75 3.24 25.73
C GLU A 91 0.52 3.94 26.21
N LYS A 92 1.69 3.29 26.12
CA LYS A 92 2.99 3.91 26.44
C LYS A 92 3.27 5.14 25.56
N TRP A 93 3.01 5.03 24.27
CA TRP A 93 3.33 6.08 23.30
C TRP A 93 2.24 7.13 23.15
N LEU A 94 0.99 6.70 23.21
CA LEU A 94 -0.22 7.50 22.97
C LEU A 94 -1.20 7.34 24.14
N PRO A 95 -0.83 7.81 25.34
CA PRO A 95 -1.65 7.61 26.53
C PRO A 95 -3.04 8.19 26.36
N GLY A 96 -4.07 7.38 26.63
CA GLY A 96 -5.48 7.75 26.52
C GLY A 96 -6.00 7.90 25.09
N MET A 97 -5.20 7.62 24.04
CA MET A 97 -5.65 7.71 22.65
C MET A 97 -6.60 6.58 22.30
N VAL A 98 -6.22 5.33 22.56
CA VAL A 98 -7.07 4.16 22.34
C VAL A 98 -7.92 3.96 23.61
N ARG A 99 -9.21 4.28 23.49
CA ARG A 99 -10.16 4.27 24.60
C ARG A 99 -11.53 3.72 24.14
N GLY A 100 -12.38 3.43 25.07
CA GLY A 100 -13.74 2.96 24.80
C GLY A 100 -13.95 1.52 25.24
N LYS A 101 -15.22 1.12 25.22
CA LYS A 101 -15.65 -0.19 25.75
C LYS A 101 -15.04 -1.34 24.92
N GLY A 102 -14.33 -2.20 25.62
CA GLY A 102 -13.72 -3.40 25.01
C GLY A 102 -12.29 -3.22 24.53
N TYR A 103 -11.77 -2.00 24.38
CA TYR A 103 -10.38 -1.77 24.01
C TYR A 103 -9.43 -1.96 25.19
N ARG A 104 -8.26 -2.57 24.91
CA ARG A 104 -7.21 -2.86 25.90
C ARG A 104 -5.86 -2.29 25.45
N PRO A 105 -5.68 -0.95 25.47
CA PRO A 105 -4.51 -0.28 24.86
C PRO A 105 -3.16 -0.72 25.43
N LYS A 106 -3.12 -1.20 26.68
CA LYS A 106 -1.91 -1.76 27.31
C LYS A 106 -1.51 -3.13 26.75
N ALA A 107 -2.46 -3.88 26.16
CA ALA A 107 -2.20 -5.16 25.51
C ALA A 107 -1.91 -5.05 24.02
N ILE A 108 -2.29 -3.93 23.39
CA ILE A 108 -2.00 -3.66 21.97
C ILE A 108 -0.58 -3.11 21.86
N THR A 109 0.29 -3.81 21.13
CA THR A 109 1.67 -3.40 20.89
C THR A 109 1.85 -2.74 19.52
N VAL A 110 2.98 -2.05 19.31
CA VAL A 110 3.37 -1.54 17.98
C VAL A 110 3.38 -2.67 16.95
N ARG A 111 3.89 -3.84 17.31
CA ARG A 111 3.88 -5.04 16.45
C ARG A 111 2.46 -5.44 16.02
N HIS A 112 1.50 -5.45 16.94
CA HIS A 112 0.10 -5.74 16.63
C HIS A 112 -0.51 -4.74 15.65
N LEU A 113 -0.10 -3.46 15.70
CA LEU A 113 -0.52 -2.48 14.71
C LEU A 113 0.04 -2.82 13.33
N LEU A 114 1.35 -3.13 13.24
CA LEU A 114 2.03 -3.29 11.95
C LEU A 114 1.63 -4.57 11.20
N ASN A 115 1.24 -5.64 11.90
CA ASN A 115 0.81 -6.90 11.31
C ASN A 115 -0.71 -7.13 11.33
N HIS A 116 -1.52 -6.12 11.72
CA HIS A 116 -2.97 -6.18 11.74
C HIS A 116 -3.58 -7.23 12.70
N THR A 117 -2.90 -7.49 13.81
CA THR A 117 -3.40 -8.39 14.87
C THR A 117 -3.87 -7.66 16.12
N SER A 118 -4.10 -6.36 16.03
CA SER A 118 -4.57 -5.52 17.15
C SER A 118 -6.04 -5.68 17.48
N GLY A 119 -6.86 -6.06 16.50
CA GLY A 119 -8.32 -6.08 16.58
C GLY A 119 -8.99 -4.71 16.53
N ILE A 120 -8.25 -3.63 16.29
CA ILE A 120 -8.83 -2.28 16.19
C ILE A 120 -9.65 -2.17 14.91
N PHE A 121 -10.90 -1.69 15.05
CA PHE A 121 -11.83 -1.46 13.95
C PHE A 121 -11.21 -0.51 12.89
N ASP A 122 -11.45 -0.77 11.63
CA ASP A 122 -10.97 0.09 10.55
C ASP A 122 -11.94 1.28 10.33
N TYR A 123 -11.45 2.51 10.51
CA TYR A 123 -12.26 3.71 10.29
C TYR A 123 -12.84 3.80 8.87
N ASN A 124 -12.16 3.18 7.86
CA ASN A 124 -12.68 3.11 6.49
C ASN A 124 -13.92 2.23 6.34
N MET A 125 -14.23 1.40 7.35
CA MET A 125 -15.43 0.56 7.36
C MET A 125 -16.60 1.24 8.05
N ASP A 126 -16.42 2.43 8.65
CA ASP A 126 -17.50 3.24 9.19
C ASP A 126 -18.41 3.77 8.08
N GLU A 127 -19.70 3.46 8.15
CA GLU A 127 -20.68 3.83 7.12
C GLU A 127 -20.77 5.35 6.91
N GLY A 128 -20.77 6.12 8.01
CA GLY A 128 -20.83 7.57 7.96
C GLY A 128 -19.58 8.21 7.38
N PHE A 129 -18.41 7.56 7.56
CA PHE A 129 -17.17 7.97 6.92
C PHE A 129 -17.18 7.64 5.42
N ARG A 130 -17.52 6.41 5.05
CA ARG A 130 -17.60 5.96 3.65
C ARG A 130 -18.56 6.79 2.82
N ALA A 131 -19.73 7.10 3.38
CA ALA A 131 -20.74 7.92 2.71
C ALA A 131 -20.19 9.30 2.26
N LYS A 132 -19.21 9.86 2.96
CA LYS A 132 -18.58 11.15 2.58
C LYS A 132 -17.70 11.07 1.34
N TYR A 133 -17.30 9.87 0.95
CA TYR A 133 -16.38 9.63 -0.18
C TYR A 133 -17.03 8.81 -1.30
N ALA A 134 -18.35 8.59 -1.24
CA ALA A 134 -19.14 7.91 -2.27
C ALA A 134 -19.85 8.93 -3.17
N GLY A 135 -19.92 8.64 -4.47
CA GLY A 135 -20.67 9.42 -5.44
C GLY A 135 -20.45 10.95 -5.34
N ASP A 136 -21.54 11.71 -5.40
CA ASP A 136 -21.49 13.19 -5.36
C ASP A 136 -21.05 13.78 -4.00
N GLU A 137 -21.08 13.00 -2.93
CA GLU A 137 -20.58 13.46 -1.62
C GLU A 137 -19.06 13.62 -1.63
N PHE A 138 -18.32 12.90 -2.49
CA PHE A 138 -16.89 13.07 -2.66
C PHE A 138 -16.52 14.53 -2.97
N ASP A 139 -17.18 15.17 -3.90
CA ASP A 139 -16.86 16.55 -4.30
C ASP A 139 -17.01 17.55 -3.16
N LYS A 140 -17.93 17.33 -2.23
CA LYS A 140 -18.13 18.14 -1.03
C LYS A 140 -17.04 17.92 0.02
N ASN A 141 -16.46 16.71 0.07
CA ASN A 141 -15.53 16.29 1.12
C ASN A 141 -14.09 16.11 0.64
N ARG A 142 -13.81 16.10 -0.67
CA ARG A 142 -12.49 15.77 -1.23
C ARG A 142 -11.33 16.61 -0.71
N TYR A 143 -11.58 17.84 -0.30
CA TYR A 143 -10.55 18.75 0.27
C TYR A 143 -10.60 18.83 1.79
N ARG A 144 -11.45 18.03 2.45
CA ARG A 144 -11.54 18.00 3.91
C ARG A 144 -10.23 17.52 4.52
N ARG A 145 -9.73 18.30 5.48
CA ARG A 145 -8.52 17.94 6.25
C ARG A 145 -8.91 17.17 7.49
N TRP A 146 -8.38 15.95 7.61
CA TRP A 146 -8.56 15.12 8.78
C TRP A 146 -7.34 15.22 9.70
N LYS A 147 -7.58 15.38 11.00
CA LYS A 147 -6.55 15.17 12.00
C LYS A 147 -6.45 13.66 12.27
N PRO A 148 -5.26 13.07 12.41
CA PRO A 148 -5.12 11.62 12.68
C PRO A 148 -5.97 11.14 13.85
N ALA A 149 -6.01 11.88 14.97
CA ALA A 149 -6.83 11.54 16.12
C ALA A 149 -8.35 11.44 15.80
N ARG A 150 -8.85 12.23 14.83
CA ARG A 150 -10.27 12.15 14.43
C ARG A 150 -10.58 10.90 13.62
N LEU A 151 -9.63 10.38 12.85
CA LEU A 151 -9.77 9.09 12.16
C LEU A 151 -9.79 7.95 13.21
N VAL A 152 -8.94 8.03 14.23
CA VAL A 152 -8.95 7.10 15.35
C VAL A 152 -10.26 7.18 16.12
N ASP A 153 -10.79 8.37 16.42
CA ASP A 153 -12.09 8.52 17.10
C ASP A 153 -13.24 7.84 16.33
N ILE A 154 -13.24 7.89 14.99
CA ILE A 154 -14.24 7.19 14.17
C ILE A 154 -14.17 5.68 14.41
N ALA A 155 -12.96 5.11 14.36
CA ALA A 155 -12.77 3.68 14.62
C ALA A 155 -13.21 3.27 16.02
N LEU A 156 -12.87 4.08 17.03
CA LEU A 156 -13.16 3.78 18.43
C LEU A 156 -14.64 3.99 18.83
N ALA A 157 -15.47 4.54 17.95
CA ALA A 157 -16.92 4.53 18.10
C ALA A 157 -17.51 3.11 17.95
N HIS A 158 -16.74 2.19 17.37
CA HIS A 158 -17.07 0.77 17.20
C HIS A 158 -16.33 -0.08 18.24
N PRO A 159 -16.85 -1.27 18.61
CA PRO A 159 -16.10 -2.20 19.44
C PRO A 159 -14.90 -2.78 18.68
N PRO A 160 -13.87 -3.30 19.38
CA PRO A 160 -12.81 -4.03 18.73
C PRO A 160 -13.35 -5.31 18.06
N ASN A 161 -12.80 -5.66 16.90
CA ASN A 161 -13.19 -6.87 16.17
C ASN A 161 -12.78 -8.15 16.92
N PHE A 162 -11.68 -8.09 17.69
CA PHE A 162 -11.18 -9.14 18.58
C PHE A 162 -10.17 -8.54 19.56
N GLN A 163 -9.75 -9.34 20.54
CA GLN A 163 -8.70 -8.94 21.48
C GLN A 163 -7.31 -9.31 20.91
N PRO A 164 -6.24 -8.52 21.17
CA PRO A 164 -4.93 -8.76 20.59
C PRO A 164 -4.33 -10.14 20.92
N GLU A 165 -4.71 -10.72 22.06
CA GLU A 165 -4.28 -12.08 22.45
C GLU A 165 -4.89 -13.19 21.55
N GLN A 166 -5.96 -12.88 20.81
CA GLN A 166 -6.61 -13.77 19.86
C GLN A 166 -6.02 -13.65 18.45
N GLY A 167 -5.11 -12.68 18.23
CA GLY A 167 -4.47 -12.42 16.95
C GLY A 167 -3.58 -13.55 16.48
N SER A 168 -3.46 -13.68 15.17
CA SER A 168 -2.49 -14.59 14.53
C SER A 168 -1.06 -14.25 14.97
N ARG A 169 -0.20 -15.27 15.08
CA ARG A 169 1.21 -15.15 15.41
C ARG A 169 2.05 -15.90 14.38
N PRO A 170 3.34 -15.59 14.22
CA PRO A 170 4.20 -16.39 13.35
C PRO A 170 4.13 -17.87 13.69
N GLY A 171 3.76 -18.69 12.69
CA GLY A 171 3.58 -20.13 12.84
C GLY A 171 2.31 -20.59 13.58
N ALA A 172 1.42 -19.67 14.00
CA ALA A 172 0.16 -20.01 14.66
C ALA A 172 -1.00 -19.17 14.13
N PRO A 173 -2.02 -19.79 13.50
CA PRO A 173 -3.21 -19.08 13.05
C PRO A 173 -4.00 -18.53 14.25
N GLY A 174 -4.69 -17.42 14.01
CA GLY A 174 -5.55 -16.72 14.96
C GLY A 174 -6.42 -15.74 14.20
N LYS A 175 -6.97 -14.74 14.89
CA LYS A 175 -7.75 -13.68 14.25
C LYS A 175 -6.83 -12.65 13.61
N TRP A 176 -7.18 -12.25 12.41
CA TRP A 176 -6.50 -11.22 11.65
C TRP A 176 -7.55 -10.31 10.99
N ASP A 177 -7.35 -8.99 11.03
CA ASP A 177 -8.25 -8.05 10.39
C ASP A 177 -7.49 -6.80 9.97
N TYR A 178 -7.45 -6.56 8.66
CA TYR A 178 -6.80 -5.39 8.10
C TYR A 178 -7.48 -4.11 8.60
N SER A 179 -6.68 -3.18 9.11
CA SER A 179 -7.20 -1.91 9.62
C SER A 179 -6.24 -0.77 9.35
N ASP A 180 -6.68 0.22 8.59
CA ASP A 180 -5.92 1.44 8.35
C ASP A 180 -5.72 2.24 9.64
N THR A 181 -6.64 2.11 10.61
CA THR A 181 -6.51 2.74 11.94
C THR A 181 -5.21 2.37 12.62
N ASN A 182 -4.72 1.13 12.43
CA ASN A 182 -3.45 0.68 12.96
C ASN A 182 -2.29 1.58 12.48
N TYR A 183 -2.28 1.94 11.22
CA TYR A 183 -1.22 2.75 10.63
C TYR A 183 -1.41 4.25 10.86
N ILE A 184 -2.63 4.72 11.12
CA ILE A 184 -2.85 6.06 11.68
C ILE A 184 -2.14 6.16 13.04
N LEU A 185 -2.37 5.19 13.93
CA LEU A 185 -1.69 5.12 15.24
C LEU A 185 -0.18 4.97 15.10
N ALA A 186 0.30 4.11 14.18
CA ALA A 186 1.73 3.93 13.89
C ALA A 186 2.40 5.26 13.47
N GLY A 187 1.76 6.05 12.61
CA GLY A 187 2.24 7.38 12.24
C GLY A 187 2.29 8.35 13.41
N MET A 188 1.28 8.35 14.28
CA MET A 188 1.27 9.15 15.51
C MET A 188 2.39 8.72 16.48
N ILE A 189 2.68 7.41 16.58
CA ILE A 189 3.80 6.90 17.38
C ILE A 189 5.14 7.37 16.81
N ILE A 190 5.31 7.36 15.48
CA ILE A 190 6.50 7.92 14.83
C ILE A 190 6.71 9.38 15.23
N GLU A 191 5.66 10.20 15.16
CA GLU A 191 5.74 11.62 15.55
C GLU A 191 6.11 11.77 17.04
N ARG A 192 5.55 10.94 17.90
CA ARG A 192 5.84 10.97 19.33
C ARG A 192 7.27 10.51 19.65
N ALA A 193 7.72 9.45 18.99
CA ALA A 193 9.06 8.90 19.19
C ALA A 193 10.17 9.78 18.62
N THR A 194 9.89 10.52 17.54
CA THR A 194 10.88 11.38 16.88
C THR A 194 10.86 12.83 17.38
N GLY A 195 9.72 13.34 17.86
CA GLY A 195 9.50 14.75 18.10
C GLY A 195 9.32 15.57 16.79
N ASP A 196 9.31 14.89 15.65
CA ASP A 196 9.14 15.48 14.32
C ASP A 196 7.80 15.09 13.72
N THR A 197 7.40 15.76 12.62
CA THR A 197 6.25 15.32 11.83
C THR A 197 6.54 13.98 11.13
N TYR A 198 5.49 13.19 10.88
CA TYR A 198 5.59 11.95 10.09
C TYR A 198 6.32 12.17 8.76
N LYS A 199 6.03 13.29 8.06
CA LYS A 199 6.72 13.67 6.83
C LYS A 199 8.24 13.75 7.02
N LYS A 200 8.72 14.52 8.00
CA LYS A 200 10.15 14.66 8.25
C LYS A 200 10.83 13.35 8.61
N ALA A 201 10.14 12.48 9.37
CA ALA A 201 10.67 11.17 9.73
C ALA A 201 10.85 10.27 8.50
N VAL A 202 9.84 10.19 7.62
CA VAL A 202 9.91 9.40 6.37
C VAL A 202 10.97 9.98 5.44
N ASP A 203 11.00 11.30 5.24
CA ASP A 203 12.00 11.97 4.41
C ASP A 203 13.42 11.64 4.87
N ARG A 204 13.71 11.79 6.16
CA ARG A 204 15.03 11.58 6.75
C ARG A 204 15.47 10.12 6.78
N LEU A 205 14.57 9.22 7.15
CA LEU A 205 14.92 7.81 7.40
C LEU A 205 14.82 6.92 6.16
N VAL A 206 14.04 7.33 5.14
CA VAL A 206 13.79 6.48 3.95
C VAL A 206 14.04 7.20 2.65
N ILE A 207 13.37 8.33 2.39
CA ILE A 207 13.37 8.97 1.08
C ILE A 207 14.78 9.50 0.71
N HIS A 208 15.38 10.31 1.57
CA HIS A 208 16.69 10.90 1.32
C HIS A 208 17.82 9.86 1.24
N PRO A 209 17.93 8.89 2.19
CA PRO A 209 18.99 7.88 2.13
C PRO A 209 18.98 7.02 0.87
N LEU A 210 17.79 6.77 0.32
CA LEU A 210 17.62 5.97 -0.91
C LEU A 210 17.58 6.81 -2.18
N GLY A 211 17.63 8.14 -2.09
CA GLY A 211 17.57 9.05 -3.24
C GLY A 211 16.26 8.97 -4.03
N LEU A 212 15.12 8.73 -3.36
CA LEU A 212 13.81 8.54 -4.00
C LEU A 212 13.22 9.88 -4.43
N ARG A 213 13.66 10.41 -5.55
CA ARG A 213 13.34 11.78 -6.01
C ARG A 213 11.90 11.96 -6.50
N GLY A 214 11.24 10.89 -6.88
CA GLY A 214 9.82 10.87 -7.26
C GLY A 214 8.87 10.64 -6.08
N THR A 215 9.43 10.33 -4.89
CA THR A 215 8.66 9.97 -3.70
C THR A 215 8.53 11.18 -2.75
N SER A 216 7.34 11.35 -2.19
CA SER A 216 7.08 12.42 -1.22
C SER A 216 5.92 12.11 -0.29
N VAL A 217 5.95 12.72 0.89
CA VAL A 217 4.82 12.78 1.81
C VAL A 217 4.11 14.12 1.57
N PRO A 218 2.91 14.14 0.96
CA PRO A 218 2.25 15.40 0.54
C PRO A 218 1.76 16.26 1.71
N GLY A 219 1.64 15.71 2.91
CA GLY A 219 1.12 16.42 4.08
C GLY A 219 -0.34 16.82 3.88
N HIS A 220 -0.58 18.11 3.63
CA HIS A 220 -1.94 18.64 3.40
C HIS A 220 -2.22 19.00 1.94
N SER A 221 -1.24 18.86 1.04
CA SER A 221 -1.43 19.22 -0.36
C SER A 221 -2.34 18.21 -1.07
N PRO A 222 -3.45 18.64 -1.67
CA PRO A 222 -4.32 17.75 -2.44
C PRO A 222 -3.74 17.39 -3.81
N LYS A 223 -2.71 18.12 -4.28
CA LYS A 223 -2.17 18.03 -5.63
C LYS A 223 -1.20 16.85 -5.78
N LEU A 224 -1.18 16.28 -6.98
CA LEU A 224 -0.12 15.40 -7.44
C LEU A 224 0.99 16.24 -8.12
N PRO A 225 2.27 16.04 -7.77
CA PRO A 225 3.38 16.66 -8.49
C PRO A 225 3.46 16.13 -9.94
N ARG A 226 3.81 17.00 -10.88
CA ARG A 226 4.02 16.60 -12.30
C ARG A 226 5.35 15.86 -12.47
N PRO A 227 5.48 14.93 -13.46
CA PRO A 227 4.40 14.46 -14.33
C PRO A 227 3.48 13.46 -13.61
N HIS A 228 2.19 13.46 -13.96
CA HIS A 228 1.18 12.50 -13.47
C HIS A 228 0.09 12.30 -14.52
N ALA A 229 -0.64 11.20 -14.43
CA ALA A 229 -1.89 11.01 -15.16
C ALA A 229 -3.06 11.71 -14.46
N THR A 230 -4.17 11.89 -15.16
CA THR A 230 -5.48 12.13 -14.55
C THR A 230 -5.95 10.82 -13.93
N HIS A 231 -6.39 10.87 -12.69
CA HIS A 231 -6.84 9.72 -11.92
C HIS A 231 -8.37 9.70 -11.87
N TYR A 232 -8.96 8.57 -12.22
CA TYR A 232 -10.40 8.40 -12.39
C TYR A 232 -10.97 7.40 -11.40
N SER A 233 -12.20 7.66 -10.92
CA SER A 233 -12.92 6.76 -10.03
C SER A 233 -14.43 6.77 -10.34
N THR A 234 -15.09 5.65 -10.08
CA THR A 234 -16.55 5.57 -9.99
C THR A 234 -17.05 5.85 -8.57
N LEU A 235 -16.14 6.02 -7.60
CA LEU A 235 -16.47 6.32 -6.20
C LEU A 235 -17.45 5.32 -5.58
N PHE A 236 -17.22 4.04 -5.88
CA PHE A 236 -18.03 2.89 -5.41
C PHE A 236 -19.48 2.86 -5.94
N GLU A 237 -19.79 3.66 -6.99
CA GLU A 237 -21.06 3.54 -7.69
C GLU A 237 -21.07 2.29 -8.60
N ASP A 238 -22.15 1.52 -8.56
CA ASP A 238 -22.31 0.32 -9.38
C ASP A 238 -22.86 0.63 -10.78
N PRO A 239 -22.45 -0.12 -11.83
CA PRO A 239 -23.09 -0.06 -13.14
C PRO A 239 -24.61 -0.41 -13.04
N PRO A 240 -25.47 0.19 -13.87
CA PRO A 240 -25.16 1.10 -14.98
C PRO A 240 -25.06 2.60 -14.59
N HIS A 241 -25.21 2.93 -13.32
CA HIS A 241 -25.26 4.32 -12.85
C HIS A 241 -23.91 4.92 -12.52
N ALA A 242 -22.85 4.11 -12.54
CA ALA A 242 -21.50 4.52 -12.23
C ALA A 242 -21.02 5.65 -13.16
N LYS A 243 -20.73 6.81 -12.56
CA LYS A 243 -20.17 7.96 -13.26
C LYS A 243 -18.67 8.02 -13.03
N VAL A 244 -17.89 7.99 -14.10
CA VAL A 244 -16.44 8.18 -14.05
C VAL A 244 -16.13 9.65 -13.75
N ARG A 245 -15.40 9.90 -12.67
CA ARG A 245 -15.02 11.23 -12.17
C ARG A 245 -13.51 11.39 -12.13
N ASP A 246 -13.04 12.61 -12.42
CA ASP A 246 -11.65 13.00 -12.12
C ASP A 246 -11.48 13.23 -10.61
N VAL A 247 -10.68 12.36 -9.99
CA VAL A 247 -10.36 12.38 -8.57
C VAL A 247 -8.88 12.63 -8.32
N THR A 248 -8.17 13.24 -9.30
CA THR A 248 -6.74 13.49 -9.22
C THR A 248 -6.34 14.28 -7.97
N GLU A 249 -7.15 15.29 -7.62
CA GLU A 249 -6.91 16.13 -6.46
C GLU A 249 -7.89 15.84 -5.33
N PHE A 250 -7.37 15.40 -4.19
CA PHE A 250 -8.11 15.30 -2.91
C PHE A 250 -7.14 15.31 -1.72
N SER A 251 -7.67 15.58 -0.54
CA SER A 251 -6.87 15.69 0.68
C SER A 251 -6.23 14.35 1.06
N PRO A 252 -4.89 14.24 1.08
CA PRO A 252 -4.20 12.99 1.45
C PRO A 252 -4.31 12.69 2.94
N THR A 253 -4.79 13.66 3.74
CA THR A 253 -4.94 13.49 5.19
C THR A 253 -5.98 12.44 5.56
N VAL A 254 -6.85 12.05 4.61
CA VAL A 254 -7.81 10.97 4.78
C VAL A 254 -7.12 9.62 5.05
N ALA A 255 -5.90 9.43 4.58
CA ALA A 255 -5.15 8.18 4.70
C ALA A 255 -3.89 8.30 5.58
N PHE A 256 -3.38 9.50 5.84
CA PHE A 256 -2.20 9.77 6.66
C PHE A 256 -1.10 8.69 6.47
N ALA A 257 -0.53 8.14 7.56
CA ALA A 257 0.54 7.14 7.51
C ALA A 257 0.09 5.74 7.00
N ALA A 258 -1.21 5.54 6.75
CA ALA A 258 -1.75 4.33 6.16
C ALA A 258 -1.72 4.35 4.62
N GLY A 259 -1.71 5.56 3.97
CA GLY A 259 -1.90 5.57 2.52
C GLY A 259 -1.59 6.87 1.78
N GLN A 260 -0.94 7.88 2.39
CA GLN A 260 -0.84 9.20 1.76
C GLN A 260 0.32 9.39 0.78
N LEU A 261 1.35 8.52 0.76
CA LEU A 261 2.55 8.74 -0.02
C LEU A 261 2.27 8.80 -1.53
N ILE A 262 3.06 9.63 -2.20
CA ILE A 262 3.14 9.73 -3.64
C ILE A 262 4.51 9.19 -4.05
N SER A 263 4.58 8.40 -5.15
CA SER A 263 5.84 7.85 -5.65
C SER A 263 5.77 7.61 -7.16
N THR A 264 6.80 6.97 -7.70
CA THR A 264 6.90 6.46 -9.07
C THR A 264 7.16 4.95 -9.03
N THR A 265 6.96 4.24 -10.13
CA THR A 265 7.30 2.81 -10.23
C THR A 265 8.78 2.57 -9.96
N ALA A 266 9.66 3.47 -10.43
CA ALA A 266 11.11 3.36 -10.26
C ALA A 266 11.55 3.50 -8.79
N ASP A 267 10.98 4.47 -8.08
CA ASP A 267 11.31 4.70 -6.66
C ASP A 267 10.80 3.55 -5.78
N VAL A 268 9.58 3.06 -6.03
CA VAL A 268 9.03 1.91 -5.31
C VAL A 268 9.89 0.66 -5.57
N ASN A 269 10.29 0.41 -6.82
CA ASN A 269 11.20 -0.71 -7.14
C ASN A 269 12.54 -0.57 -6.42
N THR A 270 13.10 0.63 -6.35
CA THR A 270 14.35 0.89 -5.61
C THR A 270 14.17 0.60 -4.13
N PHE A 271 13.10 1.11 -3.53
CA PHE A 271 12.78 0.87 -2.13
C PHE A 271 12.63 -0.62 -1.81
N MET A 272 11.86 -1.35 -2.62
CA MET A 272 11.62 -2.78 -2.42
C MET A 272 12.88 -3.62 -2.61
N ALA A 273 13.71 -3.29 -3.61
CA ALA A 273 14.98 -3.97 -3.86
C ALA A 273 15.97 -3.79 -2.70
N GLU A 274 16.06 -2.58 -2.13
CA GLU A 274 16.91 -2.29 -0.98
C GLU A 274 16.38 -2.96 0.30
N LEU A 275 15.05 -2.97 0.48
CA LEU A 275 14.38 -3.57 1.63
C LEU A 275 14.58 -5.10 1.65
N LEU A 276 14.18 -5.78 0.58
CA LEU A 276 14.25 -7.25 0.52
C LEU A 276 15.68 -7.76 0.30
N GLY A 277 16.53 -6.96 -0.34
CA GLY A 277 17.96 -7.22 -0.44
C GLY A 277 18.72 -7.08 0.87
N GLY A 278 18.05 -6.75 1.99
CA GLY A 278 18.64 -6.68 3.33
C GLY A 278 19.61 -5.51 3.53
N ARG A 279 19.54 -4.47 2.68
CA ARG A 279 20.43 -3.30 2.76
C ARG A 279 19.82 -2.10 3.49
N LEU A 280 18.51 -2.14 3.75
CA LEU A 280 17.77 -1.01 4.33
C LEU A 280 17.61 -1.11 5.85
N LEU A 281 17.54 -2.32 6.39
CA LEU A 281 17.32 -2.61 7.81
C LEU A 281 18.49 -3.39 8.41
N GLN A 282 18.66 -3.29 9.73
CA GLN A 282 19.55 -4.19 10.44
C GLN A 282 19.01 -5.64 10.43
N PRO A 283 19.86 -6.68 10.53
CA PRO A 283 19.42 -8.07 10.43
C PRO A 283 18.29 -8.47 11.38
N ALA A 284 18.25 -7.92 12.59
CA ALA A 284 17.17 -8.20 13.55
C ALA A 284 15.84 -7.63 13.08
N GLN A 285 15.84 -6.38 12.60
CA GLN A 285 14.65 -5.71 12.07
C GLN A 285 14.19 -6.32 10.76
N GLN A 286 15.11 -6.79 9.92
CA GLN A 286 14.78 -7.52 8.70
C GLN A 286 14.03 -8.82 9.02
N ARG A 287 14.51 -9.58 10.02
CA ARG A 287 13.79 -10.78 10.50
C ARG A 287 12.41 -10.44 11.05
N SER A 288 12.30 -9.35 11.83
CA SER A 288 10.99 -8.90 12.35
C SER A 288 10.02 -8.49 11.24
N LEU A 289 10.50 -7.78 10.22
CA LEU A 289 9.69 -7.39 9.05
C LEU A 289 9.03 -8.60 8.39
N LEU A 290 9.80 -9.67 8.20
CA LEU A 290 9.39 -10.88 7.45
C LEU A 290 8.79 -11.98 8.36
N ALA A 291 8.73 -11.77 9.67
CA ALA A 291 8.07 -12.68 10.62
C ALA A 291 6.53 -12.58 10.46
N ALA A 292 6.04 -13.19 9.38
CA ALA A 292 4.66 -13.07 8.93
C ALA A 292 3.71 -13.95 9.72
N VAL A 293 2.47 -13.48 9.80
CA VAL A 293 1.34 -14.17 10.44
C VAL A 293 0.33 -14.61 9.38
N PRO A 294 -0.38 -15.74 9.56
CA PRO A 294 -1.48 -16.12 8.70
C PRO A 294 -2.54 -15.03 8.63
N VAL A 295 -3.05 -14.75 7.43
CA VAL A 295 -4.19 -13.85 7.24
C VAL A 295 -5.48 -14.64 7.28
N ASP A 296 -6.54 -14.03 7.78
CA ASP A 296 -7.89 -14.58 7.68
C ASP A 296 -8.42 -14.21 6.29
N GLY A 297 -8.45 -15.19 5.37
CA GLY A 297 -8.77 -14.99 3.96
C GLY A 297 -10.22 -14.57 3.66
N ASP A 298 -11.06 -14.48 4.68
CA ASP A 298 -12.52 -14.31 4.52
C ASP A 298 -12.95 -12.86 4.20
N LYS A 299 -12.02 -11.89 4.18
CA LYS A 299 -12.37 -10.46 4.04
C LYS A 299 -11.79 -9.76 2.81
N GLY A 300 -11.42 -10.50 1.77
CA GLY A 300 -10.97 -9.91 0.50
C GLY A 300 -9.55 -9.30 0.52
N HIS A 301 -8.78 -9.55 1.57
CA HIS A 301 -7.42 -9.02 1.72
C HIS A 301 -6.32 -10.05 1.45
N GLY A 302 -6.57 -11.07 0.62
CA GLY A 302 -5.57 -12.04 0.21
C GLY A 302 -6.14 -13.44 0.00
N GLY A 303 -5.33 -14.34 -0.54
CA GLY A 303 -5.64 -15.75 -0.67
C GLY A 303 -5.51 -16.51 0.67
N PRO A 304 -6.04 -17.73 0.76
CA PRO A 304 -6.05 -18.51 2.00
C PRO A 304 -4.66 -18.92 2.50
N GLU A 305 -3.64 -18.84 1.65
CA GLU A 305 -2.26 -19.18 1.98
C GLU A 305 -1.35 -17.94 2.12
N ASP A 306 -1.88 -16.74 1.88
CA ASP A 306 -1.12 -15.51 2.06
C ASP A 306 -0.79 -15.29 3.54
N VAL A 307 0.34 -14.66 3.79
CA VAL A 307 0.74 -14.27 5.15
C VAL A 307 1.16 -12.79 5.16
N TYR A 308 1.06 -12.15 6.31
CA TYR A 308 1.33 -10.72 6.47
C TYR A 308 2.44 -10.49 7.50
N GLY A 309 3.51 -9.83 7.07
CA GLY A 309 4.60 -9.37 7.93
C GLY A 309 4.30 -8.02 8.57
N LEU A 310 5.32 -7.18 8.77
CA LEU A 310 5.14 -5.83 9.28
C LEU A 310 4.99 -4.84 8.13
N GLY A 311 3.76 -4.66 7.64
CA GLY A 311 3.47 -3.77 6.50
C GLY A 311 3.92 -4.30 5.15
N ILE A 312 4.12 -5.59 5.05
CA ILE A 312 4.46 -6.29 3.80
C ILE A 312 3.74 -7.64 3.78
N ARG A 313 3.36 -8.08 2.60
CA ARG A 313 2.62 -9.32 2.40
C ARG A 313 3.47 -10.31 1.62
N HIS A 314 3.31 -11.60 1.92
CA HIS A 314 3.85 -12.70 1.11
C HIS A 314 2.70 -13.37 0.40
N PHE A 315 2.64 -13.20 -0.91
CA PHE A 315 1.58 -13.71 -1.76
C PHE A 315 1.92 -15.08 -2.32
N LYS A 316 0.98 -16.00 -2.30
CA LYS A 316 1.00 -17.18 -3.15
C LYS A 316 0.40 -16.79 -4.51
N LEU A 317 1.24 -16.68 -5.53
CA LEU A 317 0.81 -16.30 -6.87
C LEU A 317 0.22 -17.50 -7.63
N LYS A 318 0.98 -18.59 -7.69
CA LYS A 318 0.56 -19.90 -8.17
C LYS A 318 1.35 -20.98 -7.43
N GLU A 319 1.09 -22.26 -7.71
CA GLU A 319 1.83 -23.35 -7.09
C GLU A 319 3.34 -23.20 -7.32
N GLY A 320 4.11 -23.20 -6.23
CA GLY A 320 5.55 -23.01 -6.24
C GLY A 320 6.05 -21.58 -6.51
N CYS A 321 5.16 -20.60 -6.70
CA CYS A 321 5.54 -19.21 -6.97
C CYS A 321 5.01 -18.27 -5.89
N TRP A 322 5.95 -17.62 -5.20
CA TRP A 322 5.69 -16.71 -4.10
C TRP A 322 6.42 -15.39 -4.30
N ALA A 323 5.82 -14.31 -3.85
CA ALA A 323 6.44 -13.00 -3.89
C ALA A 323 6.12 -12.17 -2.65
N TRP A 324 7.06 -11.35 -2.22
CA TRP A 324 6.84 -10.33 -1.21
C TRP A 324 6.40 -9.02 -1.85
N GLY A 325 5.47 -8.32 -1.21
CA GLY A 325 5.02 -7.04 -1.73
C GLY A 325 3.87 -6.44 -0.97
N HIS A 326 3.19 -5.50 -1.58
CA HIS A 326 1.96 -4.90 -1.08
C HIS A 326 1.13 -4.34 -2.24
N GLY A 327 -0.19 -4.34 -2.09
CA GLY A 327 -1.10 -3.59 -2.94
C GLY A 327 -1.51 -2.26 -2.31
N GLY A 328 -2.14 -1.41 -3.09
CA GLY A 328 -2.70 -0.16 -2.58
C GLY A 328 -3.80 0.37 -3.47
N MET A 329 -4.92 0.76 -2.87
CA MET A 329 -6.04 1.38 -3.56
C MET A 329 -6.49 2.61 -2.79
N ILE A 330 -6.69 3.70 -3.51
CA ILE A 330 -7.26 4.96 -3.05
C ILE A 330 -8.03 5.55 -4.24
N PRO A 331 -9.02 6.42 -4.08
CA PRO A 331 -9.77 6.95 -5.23
C PRO A 331 -8.88 7.33 -6.40
N GLY A 332 -9.12 6.69 -7.55
CA GLY A 332 -8.43 6.90 -8.82
C GLY A 332 -7.04 6.27 -8.97
N SER A 333 -6.51 5.58 -7.96
CA SER A 333 -5.18 4.98 -8.04
C SER A 333 -5.16 3.59 -7.43
N ALA A 334 -4.88 2.59 -8.25
CA ALA A 334 -4.62 1.22 -7.80
C ALA A 334 -3.17 0.86 -8.15
N SER A 335 -2.40 0.43 -7.15
CA SER A 335 -0.98 0.15 -7.27
C SER A 335 -0.67 -1.22 -6.69
N ARG A 336 0.30 -1.90 -7.28
CA ARG A 336 0.84 -3.16 -6.76
C ARG A 336 2.34 -3.19 -6.93
N THR A 337 3.04 -3.64 -5.91
CA THR A 337 4.45 -3.99 -5.99
C THR A 337 4.65 -5.40 -5.48
N VAL A 338 5.47 -6.16 -6.19
CA VAL A 338 5.88 -7.52 -5.81
C VAL A 338 7.35 -7.73 -6.15
N ALA A 339 8.02 -8.57 -5.36
CA ALA A 339 9.43 -8.84 -5.55
C ALA A 339 9.79 -10.27 -5.14
N SER A 340 10.85 -10.80 -5.75
CA SER A 340 11.54 -11.99 -5.28
C SER A 340 12.07 -11.80 -3.85
N ALA A 341 12.26 -12.89 -3.11
CA ALA A 341 12.67 -12.87 -1.71
C ALA A 341 14.02 -12.16 -1.48
N ASP A 342 14.89 -12.11 -2.49
CA ASP A 342 16.18 -11.44 -2.46
C ASP A 342 16.16 -9.99 -3.00
N GLY A 343 14.99 -9.49 -3.41
CA GLY A 343 14.80 -8.15 -3.96
C GLY A 343 15.48 -7.90 -5.31
N ARG A 344 15.92 -8.95 -6.03
CA ARG A 344 16.61 -8.80 -7.30
C ARG A 344 15.67 -8.62 -8.49
N HIS A 345 14.48 -9.18 -8.40
CA HIS A 345 13.40 -9.05 -9.38
C HIS A 345 12.23 -8.35 -8.74
N VAL A 346 11.91 -7.16 -9.19
CA VAL A 346 10.84 -6.31 -8.62
C VAL A 346 9.97 -5.79 -9.73
N LEU A 347 8.65 -5.96 -9.59
CA LEU A 347 7.64 -5.35 -10.44
C LEU A 347 6.84 -4.35 -9.60
N THR A 348 6.71 -3.12 -10.09
CA THR A 348 5.71 -2.16 -9.59
C THR A 348 4.83 -1.68 -10.73
N MET A 349 3.52 -1.64 -10.51
CA MET A 349 2.54 -1.14 -11.46
C MET A 349 1.54 -0.19 -10.81
N ASN A 350 0.94 0.68 -11.65
CA ASN A 350 -0.13 1.60 -11.25
C ASN A 350 -1.17 1.75 -12.36
N ARG A 351 -2.43 1.64 -11.99
CA ARG A 351 -3.60 1.99 -12.82
C ARG A 351 -4.10 3.39 -12.40
N ASN A 352 -4.48 4.21 -13.37
CA ASN A 352 -5.13 5.51 -13.12
C ASN A 352 -6.66 5.43 -13.12
N GLY A 353 -7.20 4.26 -12.78
CA GLY A 353 -8.59 3.96 -12.48
C GLY A 353 -8.64 2.89 -11.40
N ASP A 354 -9.59 3.00 -10.47
CA ASP A 354 -9.72 2.12 -9.30
C ASP A 354 -10.85 1.09 -9.41
N TRP A 355 -11.50 1.00 -10.57
CA TRP A 355 -12.48 -0.04 -10.87
C TRP A 355 -11.88 -1.15 -11.72
N GLY A 356 -12.59 -2.25 -11.84
CA GLY A 356 -12.15 -3.45 -12.55
C GLY A 356 -11.63 -4.53 -11.60
N GLU A 357 -11.43 -5.73 -12.15
CA GLU A 357 -11.03 -6.88 -11.35
C GLU A 357 -9.55 -6.88 -10.98
N GLN A 358 -9.24 -7.24 -9.74
CA GLN A 358 -7.87 -7.45 -9.27
C GLN A 358 -7.17 -8.59 -10.02
N LYS A 359 -7.91 -9.52 -10.60
CA LYS A 359 -7.39 -10.62 -11.43
C LYS A 359 -6.50 -10.16 -12.59
N GLY A 360 -6.75 -8.97 -13.14
CA GLY A 360 -5.87 -8.39 -14.17
C GLY A 360 -4.47 -8.09 -13.64
N GLU A 361 -4.36 -7.62 -12.40
CA GLU A 361 -3.07 -7.36 -11.75
C GLU A 361 -2.34 -8.67 -11.43
N ASP A 362 -3.07 -9.70 -10.97
CA ASP A 362 -2.50 -11.02 -10.70
C ASP A 362 -1.89 -11.62 -11.97
N ALA A 363 -2.57 -11.52 -13.11
CA ALA A 363 -2.06 -11.99 -14.40
C ALA A 363 -0.75 -11.29 -14.82
N VAL A 364 -0.59 -9.99 -14.55
CA VAL A 364 0.67 -9.25 -14.80
C VAL A 364 1.78 -9.78 -13.91
N VAL A 365 1.49 -9.97 -12.63
CA VAL A 365 2.45 -10.44 -11.62
C VAL A 365 2.91 -11.88 -11.93
N GLU A 366 1.97 -12.76 -12.27
CA GLU A 366 2.26 -14.15 -12.63
C GLU A 366 3.07 -14.25 -13.90
N ALA A 367 2.71 -13.50 -14.93
CA ALA A 367 3.43 -13.46 -16.20
C ALA A 367 4.89 -13.02 -16.03
N GLU A 368 5.15 -12.10 -15.08
CA GLU A 368 6.47 -11.55 -14.85
C GLU A 368 7.33 -12.41 -13.92
N LEU A 369 6.78 -12.85 -12.77
CA LEU A 369 7.57 -13.47 -11.71
C LEU A 369 7.54 -15.00 -11.71
N CYS A 370 6.49 -15.60 -12.27
CA CYS A 370 6.32 -17.04 -12.14
C CYS A 370 6.78 -17.85 -13.37
N GLY A 371 7.24 -17.18 -14.42
CA GLY A 371 7.57 -17.82 -15.68
C GLY A 371 6.34 -18.49 -16.34
N SER A 372 6.36 -18.68 -17.63
CA SER A 372 5.36 -19.46 -18.38
C SER A 372 5.64 -20.96 -18.25
#